data_7016c1eaad1663f666a0ab8b22994bad
#
_entry.id   7016c1eaad1663f666a0ab8b22994bad
#
_cell.length_a   1.000
_cell.length_b   1.000
_cell.length_c   1.000
_cell.angle_alpha   90.00
_cell.angle_beta   90.00
_cell.angle_gamma   90.00
#
_symmetry.space_group_name_H-M   'P 1'
#
loop_
_entity.id
_entity.type
_entity.pdbx_description
1 polymer ?
#
loop_
_entity_poly.entity_id
_entity_poly.type
_entity_poly.pdbx_seq_one_letter_code
_entity_poly.pdbx_strand_id
1 'polypeptide(L)'
;MQKLRVGPALAADSQIGPVASAAQLRGNLDYVALARAEGCEVIGGDTINGPTDGFFQRPALFLNARNDMRVSREEIFGPCAAVIRVSSFDEALAAANDTEFGLSAGICTASLKHARAFRQGAKAGMVMVNLPTAGVDFHVPFGGTKGSSHGPREQGRHAAEFFTTIKTSYSFAG
;
A
#
# COMPACT_ATOMS: atom_id res chain seq x y z
N MET A 1 -16.27 3.22 -2.91
CA MET A 1 -16.20 1.96 -2.13
C MET A 1 -17.51 1.19 -2.13
N GLN A 2 -18.67 1.78 -1.82
CA GLN A 2 -19.97 1.06 -1.75
C GLN A 2 -20.39 0.29 -3.03
N LYS A 3 -19.86 0.66 -4.19
CA LYS A 3 -20.11 -0.01 -5.48
C LYS A 3 -19.18 -1.17 -5.77
N LEU A 4 -18.14 -1.39 -4.95
CA LEU A 4 -17.20 -2.49 -5.14
C LEU A 4 -17.89 -3.82 -4.81
N ARG A 5 -17.77 -4.78 -5.72
CA ARG A 5 -18.33 -6.12 -5.56
C ARG A 5 -17.31 -7.01 -4.86
N VAL A 6 -17.72 -7.50 -3.69
CA VAL A 6 -16.95 -8.47 -2.91
C VAL A 6 -17.50 -9.86 -3.21
N GLY A 7 -16.65 -10.80 -3.56
CA GLY A 7 -17.06 -12.15 -3.93
C GLY A 7 -15.89 -13.11 -4.06
N PRO A 8 -16.11 -14.35 -4.53
CA PRO A 8 -15.05 -15.32 -4.74
C PRO A 8 -13.99 -14.79 -5.70
N ALA A 9 -12.71 -15.04 -5.42
CA ALA A 9 -11.60 -14.47 -6.18
C ALA A 9 -11.59 -14.86 -7.68
N LEU A 10 -12.18 -16.01 -8.04
CA LEU A 10 -12.26 -16.50 -9.42
C LEU A 10 -13.55 -16.08 -10.15
N ALA A 11 -14.50 -15.44 -9.47
CA ALA A 11 -15.70 -14.96 -10.14
C ALA A 11 -15.36 -13.69 -10.95
N ALA A 12 -15.76 -13.68 -12.23
CA ALA A 12 -15.40 -12.62 -13.19
C ALA A 12 -15.90 -11.23 -12.80
N ASP A 13 -16.95 -11.15 -11.99
CA ASP A 13 -17.52 -9.90 -11.52
C ASP A 13 -17.02 -9.46 -10.14
N SER A 14 -16.21 -10.28 -9.46
CA SER A 14 -15.59 -9.92 -8.19
C SER A 14 -14.47 -8.91 -8.39
N GLN A 15 -14.48 -7.85 -7.59
CA GLN A 15 -13.43 -6.83 -7.56
C GLN A 15 -12.56 -6.94 -6.30
N ILE A 16 -13.12 -7.54 -5.24
CA ILE A 16 -12.42 -7.81 -3.98
C ILE A 16 -12.76 -9.24 -3.57
N GLY A 17 -11.72 -10.04 -3.33
CA GLY A 17 -11.82 -11.40 -2.82
C GLY A 17 -12.01 -11.47 -1.30
N PRO A 18 -12.10 -12.69 -0.74
CA PRO A 18 -12.12 -12.88 0.70
C PRO A 18 -10.79 -12.49 1.34
N VAL A 19 -10.82 -12.15 2.61
CA VAL A 19 -9.64 -11.97 3.46
C VAL A 19 -8.94 -13.32 3.65
N ALA A 20 -7.62 -13.32 3.72
CA ALA A 20 -6.80 -14.53 3.67
C ALA A 20 -7.04 -15.54 4.81
N SER A 21 -7.48 -15.10 5.98
CA SER A 21 -7.73 -15.95 7.14
C SER A 21 -8.68 -15.33 8.15
N ALA A 22 -9.22 -16.16 9.05
CA ALA A 22 -10.04 -15.69 10.17
C ALA A 22 -9.26 -14.75 11.11
N ALA A 23 -7.97 -14.99 11.31
CA ALA A 23 -7.12 -14.13 12.12
C ALA A 23 -6.97 -12.74 11.50
N GLN A 24 -6.72 -12.68 10.19
CA GLN A 24 -6.63 -11.42 9.46
C GLN A 24 -7.95 -10.67 9.45
N LEU A 25 -9.09 -11.37 9.28
CA LEU A 25 -10.41 -10.75 9.36
C LEU A 25 -10.64 -10.12 10.74
N ARG A 26 -10.32 -10.83 11.82
CA ARG A 26 -10.40 -10.26 13.19
C ARG A 26 -9.54 -9.01 13.33
N GLY A 27 -8.27 -9.06 12.92
CA GLY A 27 -7.39 -7.90 12.93
C GLY A 27 -7.96 -6.70 12.16
N ASN A 28 -8.51 -6.93 10.97
CA ASN A 28 -9.15 -5.87 10.19
C ASN A 28 -10.33 -5.23 10.93
N LEU A 29 -11.17 -6.06 11.59
CA LEU A 29 -12.33 -5.60 12.36
C LEU A 29 -11.89 -4.80 13.60
N ASP A 30 -10.80 -5.21 14.24
CA ASP A 30 -10.20 -4.49 15.37
C ASP A 30 -9.72 -3.09 14.93
N TYR A 31 -9.10 -2.96 13.73
CA TYR A 31 -8.74 -1.65 13.18
C TYR A 31 -9.95 -0.82 12.75
N VAL A 32 -11.03 -1.43 12.29
CA VAL A 32 -12.30 -0.72 12.05
C VAL A 32 -12.88 -0.16 13.36
N ALA A 33 -12.81 -0.91 14.45
CA ALA A 33 -13.22 -0.45 15.77
C ALA A 33 -12.27 0.66 16.29
N LEU A 34 -10.97 0.48 16.13
CA LEU A 34 -9.94 1.47 16.48
C LEU A 34 -10.15 2.80 15.74
N ALA A 35 -10.43 2.76 14.43
CA ALA A 35 -10.71 3.96 13.65
C ALA A 35 -11.87 4.78 14.24
N ARG A 36 -12.94 4.11 14.67
CA ARG A 36 -14.07 4.78 15.36
C ARG A 36 -13.63 5.36 16.70
N ALA A 37 -12.85 4.62 17.48
CA ALA A 37 -12.35 5.08 18.78
C ALA A 37 -11.39 6.29 18.63
N GLU A 38 -10.60 6.34 17.56
CA GLU A 38 -9.73 7.47 17.23
C GLU A 38 -10.50 8.69 16.64
N GLY A 39 -11.83 8.55 16.43
CA GLY A 39 -12.70 9.65 15.97
C GLY A 39 -12.88 9.72 14.46
N CYS A 40 -12.50 8.68 13.70
CA CYS A 40 -12.81 8.63 12.28
C CYS A 40 -14.29 8.33 12.05
N GLU A 41 -14.88 8.94 11.03
CA GLU A 41 -16.13 8.47 10.42
C GLU A 41 -15.79 7.24 9.57
N VAL A 42 -16.44 6.10 9.85
CA VAL A 42 -16.15 4.83 9.17
C VAL A 42 -17.30 4.44 8.24
N ILE A 43 -16.98 4.24 6.97
CA ILE A 43 -17.90 3.74 5.94
C ILE A 43 -17.50 2.30 5.61
N GLY A 44 -18.44 1.35 5.72
CA GLY A 44 -18.19 -0.06 5.46
C GLY A 44 -17.41 -0.75 6.58
N GLY A 45 -16.62 -1.77 6.22
CA GLY A 45 -15.78 -2.52 7.16
C GLY A 45 -16.48 -3.69 7.86
N ASP A 46 -17.77 -3.89 7.63
CA ASP A 46 -18.53 -5.01 8.17
C ASP A 46 -18.23 -6.33 7.45
N THR A 47 -18.45 -7.43 8.13
CA THR A 47 -18.44 -8.77 7.51
C THR A 47 -19.69 -8.97 6.67
N ILE A 48 -19.57 -9.73 5.61
CA ILE A 48 -20.68 -10.14 4.76
C ILE A 48 -20.68 -11.65 4.57
N ASN A 49 -21.86 -12.23 4.47
CA ASN A 49 -22.00 -13.62 4.06
C ASN A 49 -21.73 -13.69 2.55
N GLY A 50 -20.67 -14.38 2.18
CA GLY A 50 -20.35 -14.65 0.78
C GLY A 50 -21.05 -15.93 0.27
N PRO A 51 -20.92 -16.21 -1.02
CA PRO A 51 -21.49 -17.42 -1.62
C PRO A 51 -20.68 -18.69 -1.30
N THR A 52 -19.57 -18.58 -0.60
CA THR A 52 -18.69 -19.68 -0.16
C THR A 52 -18.27 -19.46 1.30
N ASP A 53 -17.68 -20.46 1.94
CA ASP A 53 -17.14 -20.40 3.31
C ASP A 53 -15.88 -19.53 3.44
N GLY A 54 -15.84 -18.40 2.75
CA GLY A 54 -14.73 -17.45 2.79
C GLY A 54 -14.93 -16.34 3.83
N PHE A 55 -13.84 -15.68 4.19
CA PHE A 55 -13.83 -14.57 5.14
C PHE A 55 -14.09 -13.25 4.42
N PHE A 56 -15.34 -12.94 4.09
CA PHE A 56 -15.67 -11.76 3.31
C PHE A 56 -15.89 -10.53 4.19
N GLN A 57 -15.30 -9.42 3.78
CA GLN A 57 -15.39 -8.12 4.44
C GLN A 57 -15.67 -7.03 3.42
N ARG A 58 -16.59 -6.11 3.72
CA ARG A 58 -16.73 -4.88 2.93
C ARG A 58 -15.51 -4.01 3.10
N PRO A 59 -15.02 -3.35 2.05
CA PRO A 59 -13.97 -2.36 2.20
C PRO A 59 -14.36 -1.27 3.20
N ALA A 60 -13.42 -0.88 4.05
CA ALA A 60 -13.58 0.18 5.03
C ALA A 60 -12.90 1.48 4.56
N LEU A 61 -13.58 2.62 4.72
CA LEU A 61 -13.01 3.94 4.51
C LEU A 61 -13.09 4.73 5.82
N PHE A 62 -11.93 5.19 6.29
CA PHE A 62 -11.81 5.98 7.50
C PHE A 62 -11.67 7.46 7.10
N LEU A 63 -12.77 8.22 7.20
CA LEU A 63 -12.80 9.64 6.89
C LEU A 63 -12.34 10.45 8.10
N ASN A 64 -11.82 11.65 7.84
CA ASN A 64 -11.31 12.57 8.87
C ASN A 64 -10.16 11.96 9.69
N ALA A 65 -9.40 11.04 9.13
CA ALA A 65 -8.20 10.52 9.75
C ALA A 65 -7.12 11.62 9.84
N ARG A 66 -6.24 11.48 10.83
CA ARG A 66 -5.03 12.30 10.96
C ARG A 66 -3.80 11.41 10.83
N ASN A 67 -2.68 12.00 10.46
CA ASN A 67 -1.45 11.26 10.21
C ASN A 67 -0.83 10.65 11.50
N ASP A 68 -1.22 11.15 12.69
CA ASP A 68 -0.76 10.66 13.99
C ASP A 68 -1.57 9.47 14.53
N MET A 69 -2.70 9.14 13.91
CA MET A 69 -3.55 8.03 14.31
C MET A 69 -2.91 6.68 13.99
N ARG A 70 -3.14 5.66 14.81
CA ARG A 70 -2.63 4.31 14.59
C ARG A 70 -3.13 3.72 13.28
N VAL A 71 -4.39 3.97 12.91
CA VAL A 71 -4.96 3.52 11.62
C VAL A 71 -4.28 4.13 10.39
N SER A 72 -3.51 5.23 10.57
CA SER A 72 -2.71 5.86 9.52
C SER A 72 -1.23 5.46 9.57
N ARG A 73 -0.76 4.99 10.73
CA ARG A 73 0.66 4.64 10.98
C ARG A 73 0.95 3.16 10.85
N GLU A 74 0.00 2.30 11.21
CA GLU A 74 0.18 0.85 11.24
C GLU A 74 -0.31 0.21 9.94
N GLU A 75 0.35 -0.87 9.52
CA GLU A 75 -0.03 -1.61 8.33
C GLU A 75 -1.19 -2.57 8.64
N ILE A 76 -2.41 -2.23 8.24
CA ILE A 76 -3.61 -3.04 8.53
C ILE A 76 -3.61 -4.35 7.72
N PHE A 77 -3.06 -4.34 6.52
CA PHE A 77 -3.02 -5.45 5.57
C PHE A 77 -4.41 -6.00 5.20
N GLY A 78 -5.40 -5.12 5.16
CA GLY A 78 -6.81 -5.43 4.87
C GLY A 78 -7.44 -4.45 3.89
N PRO A 79 -8.71 -4.66 3.50
CA PRO A 79 -9.42 -3.79 2.56
C PRO A 79 -9.83 -2.45 3.23
N CYS A 80 -8.88 -1.74 3.78
CA CYS A 80 -9.08 -0.50 4.53
C CYS A 80 -8.28 0.65 3.91
N ALA A 81 -8.82 1.86 3.98
CA ALA A 81 -8.12 3.06 3.56
C ALA A 81 -8.48 4.25 4.47
N ALA A 82 -7.47 5.02 4.87
CA ALA A 82 -7.64 6.27 5.61
C ALA A 82 -7.62 7.47 4.66
N VAL A 83 -8.45 8.47 4.94
CA VAL A 83 -8.52 9.74 4.19
C VAL A 83 -8.12 10.87 5.12
N ILE A 84 -6.97 11.46 4.83
CA ILE A 84 -6.42 12.62 5.52
C ILE A 84 -6.65 13.86 4.65
N ARG A 85 -7.35 14.86 5.17
CA ARG A 85 -7.55 16.12 4.47
C ARG A 85 -6.33 17.01 4.63
N VAL A 86 -5.92 17.65 3.55
CA VAL A 86 -4.79 18.56 3.49
C VAL A 86 -5.20 19.84 2.76
N SER A 87 -4.53 20.95 3.05
CA SER A 87 -4.83 22.27 2.48
C SER A 87 -3.94 22.64 1.29
N SER A 88 -2.83 21.92 1.10
CA SER A 88 -1.85 22.22 0.07
C SER A 88 -1.14 20.98 -0.44
N PHE A 89 -0.47 21.11 -1.59
CA PHE A 89 0.42 20.07 -2.13
C PHE A 89 1.59 19.77 -1.18
N ASP A 90 2.18 20.79 -0.58
CA ASP A 90 3.33 20.62 0.32
C ASP A 90 2.94 19.86 1.59
N GLU A 91 1.77 20.14 2.14
CA GLU A 91 1.20 19.38 3.25
C GLU A 91 0.90 17.93 2.86
N ALA A 92 0.33 17.70 1.67
CA ALA A 92 0.08 16.35 1.14
C ALA A 92 1.37 15.55 1.01
N LEU A 93 2.42 16.15 0.45
CA LEU A 93 3.72 15.50 0.28
C LEU A 93 4.40 15.24 1.63
N ALA A 94 4.29 16.18 2.57
CA ALA A 94 4.81 15.99 3.92
C ALA A 94 4.11 14.82 4.64
N ALA A 95 2.79 14.76 4.60
CA ALA A 95 2.00 13.69 5.19
C ALA A 95 2.31 12.32 4.54
N ALA A 96 2.40 12.27 3.21
CA ALA A 96 2.74 11.05 2.48
C ALA A 96 4.15 10.53 2.81
N ASN A 97 5.07 11.41 3.15
CA ASN A 97 6.44 11.06 3.52
C ASN A 97 6.62 10.73 5.01
N ASP A 98 5.70 11.19 5.87
CA ASP A 98 5.76 10.98 7.31
C ASP A 98 5.13 9.63 7.69
N THR A 99 5.83 8.57 7.35
CA THR A 99 5.51 7.16 7.66
C THR A 99 6.80 6.36 7.72
N GLU A 100 6.79 5.23 8.43
CA GLU A 100 7.88 4.25 8.46
C GLU A 100 7.97 3.44 7.17
N PHE A 101 6.92 3.44 6.36
CA PHE A 101 6.83 2.71 5.11
C PHE A 101 7.23 3.55 3.89
N GLY A 102 7.61 2.89 2.82
CA GLY A 102 8.02 3.57 1.59
C GLY A 102 8.07 2.64 0.38
N LEU A 103 7.12 1.70 0.24
CA LEU A 103 7.09 0.81 -0.92
C LEU A 103 6.64 1.57 -2.17
N SER A 104 5.42 2.10 -2.13
CA SER A 104 4.85 2.83 -3.26
C SER A 104 4.11 4.08 -2.80
N ALA A 105 4.10 5.10 -3.67
CA ALA A 105 3.31 6.31 -3.50
C ALA A 105 2.76 6.77 -4.85
N GLY A 106 1.57 7.38 -4.86
CA GLY A 106 0.92 7.84 -6.08
C GLY A 106 0.33 9.24 -5.93
N ILE A 107 0.28 9.97 -7.04
CA ILE A 107 -0.43 11.24 -7.15
C ILE A 107 -1.40 11.20 -8.33
N CYS A 108 -2.60 11.72 -8.12
CA CYS A 108 -3.55 12.04 -9.18
C CYS A 108 -3.56 13.55 -9.41
N THR A 109 -3.08 14.01 -10.56
CA THR A 109 -2.97 15.46 -10.84
C THR A 109 -2.94 15.75 -12.35
N ALA A 110 -3.52 16.87 -12.75
CA ALA A 110 -3.34 17.44 -14.09
C ALA A 110 -2.17 18.44 -14.16
N SER A 111 -1.56 18.79 -13.02
CA SER A 111 -0.45 19.74 -12.95
C SER A 111 0.89 19.07 -13.18
N LEU A 112 1.57 19.39 -14.29
CA LEU A 112 2.94 18.93 -14.55
C LEU A 112 3.93 19.38 -13.46
N LYS A 113 3.71 20.56 -12.86
CA LYS A 113 4.50 21.05 -11.73
C LYS A 113 4.39 20.12 -10.52
N HIS A 114 3.17 19.76 -10.12
CA HIS A 114 2.94 18.88 -8.99
C HIS A 114 3.40 17.45 -9.29
N ALA A 115 3.17 16.94 -10.50
CA ALA A 115 3.65 15.63 -10.92
C ALA A 115 5.18 15.53 -10.83
N ARG A 116 5.91 16.55 -11.29
CA ARG A 116 7.37 16.62 -11.18
C ARG A 116 7.83 16.72 -9.73
N ALA A 117 7.25 17.64 -8.95
CA ALA A 117 7.61 17.83 -7.55
C ALA A 117 7.35 16.57 -6.72
N PHE A 118 6.24 15.87 -6.96
CA PHE A 118 5.93 14.61 -6.28
C PHE A 118 6.94 13.51 -6.61
N ARG A 119 7.28 13.31 -7.90
CA ARG A 119 8.30 12.32 -8.29
C ARG A 119 9.66 12.55 -7.66
N GLN A 120 10.03 13.83 -7.44
CA GLN A 120 11.31 14.17 -6.81
C GLN A 120 11.26 14.14 -5.29
N GLY A 121 10.10 14.47 -4.69
CA GLY A 121 9.95 14.65 -3.25
C GLY A 121 9.38 13.45 -2.50
N ALA A 122 8.71 12.51 -3.17
CA ALA A 122 8.16 11.32 -2.53
C ALA A 122 9.27 10.37 -2.07
N LYS A 123 9.24 9.98 -0.79
CA LYS A 123 10.21 9.07 -0.17
C LYS A 123 9.71 7.62 -0.25
N ALA A 124 9.37 7.18 -1.45
CA ALA A 124 8.97 5.81 -1.75
C ALA A 124 9.85 5.23 -2.86
N GLY A 125 9.98 3.92 -2.90
CA GLY A 125 10.79 3.24 -3.91
C GLY A 125 10.15 3.24 -5.30
N MET A 126 8.82 3.24 -5.34
CA MET A 126 8.03 3.27 -6.57
C MET A 126 7.07 4.45 -6.50
N VAL A 127 7.08 5.30 -7.52
CA VAL A 127 6.28 6.53 -7.56
C VAL A 127 5.44 6.58 -8.83
N MET A 128 4.13 6.66 -8.68
CA MET A 128 3.15 6.66 -9.77
C MET A 128 2.49 8.04 -9.93
N VAL A 129 2.25 8.43 -11.17
CA VAL A 129 1.48 9.64 -11.49
C VAL A 129 0.30 9.24 -12.36
N ASN A 130 -0.91 9.44 -11.88
CA ASN A 130 -2.17 9.07 -12.56
C ASN A 130 -2.27 7.58 -12.91
N LEU A 131 -1.59 6.74 -12.16
CA LEU A 131 -1.60 5.28 -12.29
C LEU A 131 -1.88 4.65 -10.92
N PRO A 132 -2.44 3.43 -10.88
CA PRO A 132 -2.56 2.66 -9.65
C PRO A 132 -1.19 2.43 -8.99
N THR A 133 -1.15 2.34 -7.67
CA THR A 133 0.06 2.01 -6.90
C THR A 133 0.33 0.50 -6.80
N ALA A 134 -0.56 -0.31 -7.37
CA ALA A 134 -0.43 -1.76 -7.52
C ALA A 134 -0.17 -2.14 -8.99
N GLY A 135 0.41 -3.31 -9.22
CA GLY A 135 0.70 -3.80 -10.57
C GLY A 135 1.99 -3.21 -11.13
N VAL A 136 3.12 -3.75 -10.71
CA VAL A 136 4.45 -3.36 -11.22
C VAL A 136 4.90 -4.35 -12.28
N ASP A 137 5.43 -3.84 -13.38
CA ASP A 137 5.96 -4.66 -14.47
C ASP A 137 7.18 -5.50 -14.00
N PHE A 138 7.24 -6.75 -14.41
CA PHE A 138 8.29 -7.70 -13.99
C PHE A 138 9.72 -7.31 -14.41
N HIS A 139 9.86 -6.45 -15.40
CA HIS A 139 11.16 -6.04 -15.96
C HIS A 139 11.73 -4.76 -15.35
N VAL A 140 10.99 -4.10 -14.46
CA VAL A 140 11.46 -2.89 -13.76
C VAL A 140 11.91 -3.22 -12.33
N PRO A 141 12.82 -2.43 -11.74
CA PRO A 141 13.25 -2.64 -10.36
C PRO A 141 12.08 -2.52 -9.39
N PHE A 142 11.83 -3.57 -8.60
CA PHE A 142 10.83 -3.59 -7.55
C PHE A 142 11.46 -3.43 -6.18
N GLY A 143 10.90 -2.57 -5.35
CA GLY A 143 11.29 -2.43 -3.95
C GLY A 143 11.02 -1.04 -3.41
N GLY A 144 11.03 -0.94 -2.09
CA GLY A 144 10.74 0.25 -1.33
C GLY A 144 11.97 0.98 -0.80
N THR A 145 11.69 1.86 0.13
CA THR A 145 12.64 2.53 1.01
C THR A 145 12.19 2.35 2.45
N LYS A 146 12.93 2.86 3.41
CA LYS A 146 12.62 2.81 4.84
C LYS A 146 12.36 1.36 5.30
N GLY A 147 11.32 1.10 6.11
CA GLY A 147 10.96 -0.22 6.60
C GLY A 147 10.33 -1.17 5.57
N SER A 148 10.01 -0.69 4.36
CA SER A 148 9.35 -1.50 3.33
C SER A 148 10.29 -2.37 2.49
N SER A 149 11.60 -2.22 2.60
CA SER A 149 12.56 -3.04 1.86
C SER A 149 13.88 -3.18 2.59
N HIS A 150 14.52 -4.31 2.37
CA HIS A 150 15.86 -4.63 2.82
C HIS A 150 16.71 -5.07 1.62
N GLY A 151 17.95 -4.52 1.50
CA GLY A 151 18.86 -4.88 0.43
C GLY A 151 18.58 -4.21 -0.93
N PRO A 152 19.15 -4.76 -2.00
CA PRO A 152 19.00 -4.25 -3.37
C PRO A 152 17.59 -4.46 -3.92
N ARG A 153 17.34 -3.83 -5.08
CA ARG A 153 16.05 -3.99 -5.78
C ARG A 153 15.90 -5.38 -6.38
N GLU A 154 14.68 -5.90 -6.30
CA GLU A 154 14.27 -7.13 -6.98
C GLU A 154 13.83 -6.83 -8.42
N GLN A 155 13.61 -7.86 -9.20
CA GLN A 155 13.09 -7.88 -10.57
C GLN A 155 14.01 -7.25 -11.62
N GLY A 156 13.72 -7.55 -12.88
CA GLY A 156 14.51 -7.12 -14.02
C GLY A 156 16.00 -7.48 -13.87
N ARG A 157 16.88 -6.66 -14.39
CA ARG A 157 18.34 -6.86 -14.28
C ARG A 157 18.88 -6.78 -12.85
N HIS A 158 18.16 -6.11 -11.95
CA HIS A 158 18.56 -5.95 -10.54
C HIS A 158 18.37 -7.24 -9.73
N ALA A 159 17.60 -8.21 -10.23
CA ALA A 159 17.48 -9.52 -9.61
C ALA A 159 18.83 -10.23 -9.45
N ALA A 160 19.77 -9.99 -10.36
CA ALA A 160 21.13 -10.53 -10.23
C ALA A 160 21.85 -10.03 -8.97
N GLU A 161 21.73 -8.75 -8.65
CA GLU A 161 22.29 -8.18 -7.42
C GLU A 161 21.59 -8.66 -6.16
N PHE A 162 20.27 -8.86 -6.24
CA PHE A 162 19.45 -9.33 -5.11
C PHE A 162 19.75 -10.80 -4.74
N PHE A 163 19.88 -11.67 -5.73
CA PHE A 163 20.03 -13.12 -5.52
C PHE A 163 21.47 -13.62 -5.51
N THR A 164 22.48 -12.74 -5.66
CA THR A 164 23.89 -13.13 -5.71
C THR A 164 24.75 -12.30 -4.77
N THR A 165 25.93 -12.83 -4.47
CA THR A 165 26.97 -12.10 -3.76
C THR A 165 28.22 -11.98 -4.64
N ILE A 166 28.89 -10.84 -4.58
CA ILE A 166 30.14 -10.62 -5.30
C ILE A 166 31.29 -11.26 -4.52
N LYS A 167 32.07 -12.10 -5.21
CA LYS A 167 33.34 -12.66 -4.70
C LYS A 167 34.47 -12.24 -5.63
N THR A 168 35.44 -11.53 -5.09
CA THR A 168 36.67 -11.20 -5.80
C THR A 168 37.77 -12.20 -5.43
N SER A 169 38.46 -12.76 -6.43
CA SER A 169 39.62 -13.63 -6.20
C SER A 169 40.80 -13.18 -7.08
N TYR A 170 41.98 -13.29 -6.52
CA TYR A 170 43.24 -13.09 -7.24
C TYR A 170 44.02 -14.38 -7.22
N SER A 171 44.64 -14.74 -8.36
CA SER A 171 45.50 -15.92 -8.46
C SER A 171 46.78 -15.52 -9.20
N PHE A 172 47.89 -16.02 -8.71
CA PHE A 172 49.19 -15.91 -9.38
C PHE A 172 49.72 -17.33 -9.58
N ALA A 173 50.10 -17.64 -10.80
CA ALA A 173 50.53 -19.00 -11.17
C ALA A 173 52.04 -19.25 -11.06
N GLY A 174 52.79 -18.34 -10.46
CA GLY A 174 54.26 -18.49 -10.26
C GLY A 174 55.05 -18.00 -11.47
#